data_6bf39e133451e8ec2c530a9bdbd0a578
#
_entry.id   6bf39e133451e8ec2c530a9bdbd0a578
#
_cell.length_a   1.000
_cell.length_b   1.000
_cell.length_c   1.000
_cell.angle_alpha   90.00
_cell.angle_beta   90.00
_cell.angle_gamma   90.00
#
_symmetry.space_group_name_H-M   'P 1'
#
loop_
_entity.id
_entity.type
_entity.pdbx_description
1 polymer ?
#
loop_
_entity_poly.entity_id
_entity_poly.type
_entity_poly.pdbx_seq_one_letter_code
_entity_poly.pdbx_strand_id
1 'polypeptide(L)'
;MENKKYVIGADIGGTTVKLGLFEEDGTLLEKWEIPTVIEGDGTAVLRDIAAEIQKCREKHNIPADGILGVGAGIPGPVTADGVVHRCVNLGWGVFDVRTALEETVGLPVVVVNDANAAAMGEAWKGGGRGSENVVFITLGTGVGGAVISDGRMVAGANGAAGEFGHMTINPAETETCACGRRGCVQQYVSASGIARLARKYLAEHEEESALRSVEKFTTKDVFDAAKNGDSAANAILENVYDAFGYTISAVCTVADPEVVVIGGGVSKAGEMLVEGAKKGFLKYVFYPSTDVRFNLAVLGNDAGIYGCCKLLLDSLA
;
A
#
# COMPACT_ATOMS: atom_id res chain seq x y z
N MET A 1 9.22 36.79 -11.83
CA MET A 1 8.86 35.38 -12.03
C MET A 1 8.93 34.76 -10.65
N GLU A 2 7.82 34.26 -10.11
CA GLU A 2 7.85 33.49 -8.86
C GLU A 2 8.84 32.35 -9.00
N ASN A 3 9.71 32.21 -8.01
CA ASN A 3 10.74 31.18 -8.00
C ASN A 3 10.02 29.84 -7.71
N LYS A 4 9.55 29.14 -8.75
CA LYS A 4 8.85 27.87 -8.60
C LYS A 4 9.73 26.89 -7.83
N LYS A 5 9.14 26.23 -6.85
CA LYS A 5 9.78 25.21 -6.04
C LYS A 5 9.22 23.84 -6.42
N TYR A 6 10.05 22.84 -6.26
CA TYR A 6 9.79 21.47 -6.69
C TYR A 6 10.11 20.49 -5.58
N VAL A 7 9.52 19.31 -5.67
CA VAL A 7 9.73 18.19 -4.75
C VAL A 7 10.03 16.93 -5.54
N ILE A 8 10.90 16.09 -5.03
CA ILE A 8 11.14 14.75 -5.56
C ILE A 8 10.43 13.71 -4.67
N GLY A 9 9.62 12.88 -5.29
CA GLY A 9 9.11 11.64 -4.69
C GLY A 9 9.89 10.45 -5.21
N ALA A 10 10.43 9.60 -4.34
CA ALA A 10 11.18 8.39 -4.68
C ALA A 10 10.55 7.16 -4.02
N ASP A 11 10.11 6.18 -4.80
CA ASP A 11 9.61 4.90 -4.33
C ASP A 11 10.68 3.83 -4.62
N ILE A 12 11.37 3.38 -3.57
CA ILE A 12 12.58 2.54 -3.67
C ILE A 12 12.18 1.07 -3.49
N GLY A 13 11.90 0.39 -4.59
CA GLY A 13 11.64 -1.05 -4.58
C GLY A 13 12.91 -1.90 -4.70
N GLY A 14 12.77 -3.21 -4.47
CA GLY A 14 13.90 -4.15 -4.59
C GLY A 14 14.38 -4.42 -6.03
N THR A 15 13.66 -3.97 -7.05
CA THR A 15 14.00 -4.18 -8.48
C THR A 15 14.13 -2.86 -9.22
N THR A 16 13.28 -1.90 -8.90
CA THR A 16 13.22 -0.58 -9.54
C THR A 16 13.00 0.50 -8.50
N VAL A 17 13.60 1.67 -8.72
CA VAL A 17 13.28 2.91 -8.04
C VAL A 17 12.43 3.74 -8.99
N LYS A 18 11.27 4.18 -8.54
CA LYS A 18 10.45 5.15 -9.25
C LYS A 18 10.69 6.53 -8.69
N LEU A 19 10.81 7.50 -9.57
CA LEU A 19 11.06 8.89 -9.22
C LEU A 19 9.98 9.76 -9.86
N GLY A 20 9.58 10.82 -9.16
CA GLY A 20 8.67 11.83 -9.67
C GLY A 20 9.14 13.23 -9.31
N LEU A 21 9.10 14.15 -10.28
CA LEU A 21 9.26 15.57 -10.08
C LEU A 21 7.89 16.23 -9.97
N PHE A 22 7.65 16.91 -8.87
CA PHE A 22 6.37 17.55 -8.57
C PHE A 22 6.53 19.05 -8.32
N GLU A 23 5.52 19.84 -8.66
CA GLU A 23 5.32 21.18 -8.11
C GLU A 23 4.79 21.06 -6.66
N GLU A 24 4.84 22.13 -5.87
CA GLU A 24 4.40 22.15 -4.46
C GLU A 24 2.90 21.82 -4.29
N ASP A 25 2.08 22.07 -5.30
CA ASP A 25 0.65 21.72 -5.28
C ASP A 25 0.39 20.22 -5.56
N GLY A 26 1.45 19.45 -5.83
CA GLY A 26 1.40 18.04 -6.18
C GLY A 26 1.14 17.75 -7.64
N THR A 27 1.28 18.73 -8.52
CA THR A 27 1.26 18.50 -9.97
C THR A 27 2.51 17.72 -10.37
N LEU A 28 2.32 16.52 -10.90
CA LEU A 28 3.41 15.70 -11.43
C LEU A 28 3.86 16.24 -12.78
N LEU A 29 5.11 16.65 -12.87
CA LEU A 29 5.72 17.16 -14.11
C LEU A 29 6.40 16.07 -14.92
N GLU A 30 7.12 15.20 -14.25
CA GLU A 30 7.82 14.08 -14.87
C GLU A 30 7.87 12.89 -13.91
N LYS A 31 7.81 11.69 -14.45
CA LYS A 31 8.13 10.46 -13.73
C LYS A 31 9.05 9.58 -14.57
N TRP A 32 9.95 8.87 -13.89
CA TRP A 32 10.86 7.92 -14.53
C TRP A 32 11.22 6.80 -13.57
N GLU A 33 11.86 5.76 -14.09
CA GLU A 33 12.28 4.60 -13.32
C GLU A 33 13.75 4.29 -13.61
N ILE A 34 14.46 3.82 -12.59
CA ILE A 34 15.81 3.29 -12.70
C ILE A 34 15.87 1.89 -12.05
N PRO A 35 16.79 1.02 -12.49
CA PRO A 35 17.02 -0.26 -11.82
C PRO A 35 17.51 -0.02 -10.38
N THR A 36 17.09 -0.88 -9.44
CA THR A 36 17.69 -0.91 -8.10
C THR A 36 18.97 -1.71 -8.15
N VAL A 37 20.10 -1.04 -7.95
CA VAL A 37 21.41 -1.70 -7.89
C VAL A 37 21.75 -2.01 -6.44
N ILE A 38 21.82 -3.32 -6.12
CA ILE A 38 22.15 -3.83 -4.79
C ILE A 38 23.60 -4.37 -4.84
N GLU A 39 24.57 -3.46 -4.91
CA GLU A 39 25.99 -3.83 -4.88
C GLU A 39 26.61 -3.45 -3.53
N GLY A 40 27.53 -4.27 -3.06
CA GLY A 40 28.21 -4.07 -1.80
C GLY A 40 27.26 -4.15 -0.59
N ASP A 41 27.08 -3.05 0.10
CA ASP A 41 26.20 -2.88 1.26
C ASP A 41 24.78 -2.40 0.90
N GLY A 42 24.43 -2.35 -0.40
CA GLY A 42 23.14 -1.87 -0.90
C GLY A 42 23.01 -0.34 -0.96
N THR A 43 24.07 0.44 -0.66
CA THR A 43 23.99 1.92 -0.68
C THR A 43 24.15 2.52 -2.06
N ALA A 44 24.53 1.73 -3.08
CA ALA A 44 24.68 2.19 -4.45
C ALA A 44 23.41 2.89 -4.97
N VAL A 45 22.23 2.38 -4.62
CA VAL A 45 20.96 2.96 -5.01
C VAL A 45 20.79 4.42 -4.56
N LEU A 46 21.36 4.83 -3.43
CA LEU A 46 21.27 6.22 -2.94
C LEU A 46 22.05 7.17 -3.86
N ARG A 47 23.23 6.74 -4.34
CA ARG A 47 24.04 7.51 -5.30
C ARG A 47 23.36 7.59 -6.67
N ASP A 48 22.71 6.52 -7.10
CA ASP A 48 21.96 6.51 -8.36
C ASP A 48 20.78 7.47 -8.29
N ILE A 49 20.04 7.50 -7.18
CA ILE A 49 18.97 8.47 -6.94
C ILE A 49 19.50 9.91 -7.01
N ALA A 50 20.63 10.20 -6.35
CA ALA A 50 21.22 11.54 -6.36
C ALA A 50 21.65 11.96 -7.77
N ALA A 51 22.26 11.04 -8.54
CA ALA A 51 22.64 11.30 -9.92
C ALA A 51 21.42 11.59 -10.82
N GLU A 52 20.33 10.86 -10.63
CA GLU A 52 19.10 11.07 -11.38
C GLU A 52 18.41 12.39 -11.02
N ILE A 53 18.40 12.77 -9.73
CA ILE A 53 17.90 14.09 -9.29
C ILE A 53 18.71 15.22 -9.95
N GLN A 54 20.01 15.08 -10.02
CA GLN A 54 20.87 16.07 -10.68
C GLN A 54 20.57 16.18 -12.18
N LYS A 55 20.43 15.06 -12.89
CA LYS A 55 20.03 15.05 -14.31
C LYS A 55 18.67 15.69 -14.53
N CYS A 56 17.69 15.37 -13.67
CA CYS A 56 16.35 15.96 -13.72
C CYS A 56 16.42 17.49 -13.52
N ARG A 57 17.22 17.96 -12.55
CA ARG A 57 17.44 19.39 -12.28
C ARG A 57 18.01 20.11 -13.50
N GLU A 58 19.02 19.53 -14.15
CA GLU A 58 19.65 20.08 -15.36
C GLU A 58 18.66 20.13 -16.53
N LYS A 59 17.93 19.02 -16.76
CA LYS A 59 16.91 18.91 -17.82
C LYS A 59 15.81 19.97 -17.74
N HIS A 60 15.35 20.25 -16.52
CA HIS A 60 14.28 21.23 -16.28
C HIS A 60 14.79 22.64 -15.99
N ASN A 61 16.10 22.86 -16.06
CA ASN A 61 16.75 24.14 -15.71
C ASN A 61 16.35 24.65 -14.32
N ILE A 62 16.24 23.74 -13.33
CA ILE A 62 15.86 24.05 -11.95
C ILE A 62 17.11 24.63 -11.23
N PRO A 63 17.02 25.81 -10.60
CA PRO A 63 18.13 26.39 -9.85
C PRO A 63 18.53 25.51 -8.64
N ALA A 64 19.71 25.76 -8.08
CA ALA A 64 20.27 24.95 -6.99
C ALA A 64 19.35 24.90 -5.76
N ASP A 65 18.64 25.97 -5.47
CA ASP A 65 17.67 26.09 -4.38
C ASP A 65 16.22 25.79 -4.81
N GLY A 66 16.02 25.30 -6.04
CA GLY A 66 14.70 25.08 -6.63
C GLY A 66 14.00 23.79 -6.18
N ILE A 67 14.75 22.78 -5.69
CA ILE A 67 14.20 21.55 -5.15
C ILE A 67 14.18 21.67 -3.61
N LEU A 68 13.01 21.53 -3.00
CA LEU A 68 12.80 21.64 -1.56
C LEU A 68 13.33 20.43 -0.78
N GLY A 69 13.30 19.25 -1.39
CA GLY A 69 13.73 18.02 -0.77
C GLY A 69 13.27 16.76 -1.49
N VAL A 70 13.50 15.62 -0.84
CA VAL A 70 13.18 14.28 -1.34
C VAL A 70 12.34 13.54 -0.32
N GLY A 71 11.15 13.07 -0.72
CA GLY A 71 10.42 12.05 0.02
C GLY A 71 10.79 10.67 -0.51
N ALA A 72 11.11 9.71 0.35
CA ALA A 72 11.51 8.36 -0.03
C ALA A 72 10.65 7.30 0.64
N GLY A 73 10.05 6.42 -0.16
CA GLY A 73 9.32 5.23 0.28
C GLY A 73 10.21 3.99 0.21
N ILE A 74 10.24 3.17 1.26
CA ILE A 74 11.15 2.03 1.37
C ILE A 74 10.39 0.81 1.90
N PRO A 75 10.65 -0.40 1.36
CA PRO A 75 10.08 -1.62 1.89
C PRO A 75 10.56 -1.93 3.32
N GLY A 76 9.64 -2.30 4.19
CA GLY A 76 9.91 -2.69 5.56
C GLY A 76 9.62 -1.62 6.62
N PRO A 77 9.78 -1.95 7.89
CA PRO A 77 9.49 -1.03 8.99
C PRO A 77 10.48 0.13 9.01
N VAL A 78 9.96 1.36 9.02
CA VAL A 78 10.71 2.62 9.09
C VAL A 78 10.28 3.38 10.34
N THR A 79 11.25 3.84 11.13
CA THR A 79 10.98 4.70 12.29
C THR A 79 10.68 6.13 11.87
N ALA A 80 10.14 6.94 12.79
CA ALA A 80 9.89 8.36 12.55
C ALA A 80 11.17 9.16 12.18
N ASP A 81 12.33 8.68 12.63
CA ASP A 81 13.64 9.29 12.32
C ASP A 81 14.23 8.83 10.98
N GLY A 82 13.51 7.97 10.23
CA GLY A 82 13.96 7.48 8.92
C GLY A 82 14.95 6.32 8.97
N VAL A 83 15.01 5.61 10.11
CA VAL A 83 15.82 4.39 10.26
C VAL A 83 15.01 3.17 9.86
N VAL A 84 15.54 2.38 8.94
CA VAL A 84 15.02 1.07 8.56
C VAL A 84 15.57 0.02 9.52
N HIS A 85 14.72 -0.81 10.11
CA HIS A 85 15.19 -1.90 10.97
C HIS A 85 15.66 -3.12 10.17
N ARG A 86 15.01 -3.40 9.07
CA ARG A 86 15.39 -4.47 8.14
C ARG A 86 14.68 -4.30 6.79
N CYS A 87 15.46 -4.22 5.72
CA CYS A 87 14.95 -4.27 4.36
C CYS A 87 15.63 -5.37 3.58
N VAL A 88 15.00 -6.56 3.56
CA VAL A 88 15.58 -7.76 2.90
C VAL A 88 15.79 -7.53 1.41
N ASN A 89 14.86 -6.81 0.77
CA ASN A 89 14.88 -6.56 -0.66
C ASN A 89 16.03 -5.64 -1.12
N LEU A 90 16.60 -4.86 -0.19
CA LEU A 90 17.72 -3.96 -0.45
C LEU A 90 19.02 -4.44 0.24
N GLY A 91 18.97 -5.56 0.95
CA GLY A 91 20.11 -6.09 1.70
C GLY A 91 20.45 -5.30 2.97
N TRP A 92 19.56 -4.41 3.42
CA TRP A 92 19.82 -3.56 4.59
C TRP A 92 19.41 -4.25 5.89
N GLY A 93 20.29 -4.17 6.88
CA GLY A 93 19.98 -4.40 8.28
C GLY A 93 19.37 -3.14 8.91
N VAL A 94 19.82 -2.80 10.15
CA VAL A 94 19.49 -1.49 10.72
C VAL A 94 20.30 -0.43 9.99
N PHE A 95 19.61 0.52 9.32
CA PHE A 95 20.25 1.51 8.48
C PHE A 95 19.52 2.86 8.58
N ASP A 96 20.27 3.93 8.87
CA ASP A 96 19.77 5.30 8.85
C ASP A 96 19.76 5.82 7.41
N VAL A 97 18.66 5.54 6.72
CA VAL A 97 18.48 5.89 5.32
C VAL A 97 18.29 7.39 5.15
N ARG A 98 17.62 8.05 6.10
CA ARG A 98 17.39 9.49 6.04
C ARG A 98 18.72 10.23 5.98
N THR A 99 19.58 10.04 6.99
CA THR A 99 20.89 10.71 7.05
C THR A 99 21.74 10.38 5.83
N ALA A 100 21.83 9.10 5.44
CA ALA A 100 22.63 8.68 4.30
C ALA A 100 22.17 9.30 2.97
N LEU A 101 20.84 9.40 2.77
CA LEU A 101 20.31 10.02 1.56
C LEU A 101 20.46 11.55 1.60
N GLU A 102 20.23 12.20 2.76
CA GLU A 102 20.48 13.65 2.95
C GLU A 102 21.92 14.04 2.61
N GLU A 103 22.90 13.28 3.12
CA GLU A 103 24.31 13.49 2.80
C GLU A 103 24.62 13.29 1.31
N THR A 104 23.93 12.35 0.66
CA THR A 104 24.19 12.03 -0.75
C THR A 104 23.56 13.04 -1.70
N VAL A 105 22.33 13.51 -1.42
CA VAL A 105 21.59 14.43 -2.31
C VAL A 105 21.82 15.90 -1.95
N GLY A 106 22.24 16.20 -0.72
CA GLY A 106 22.42 17.56 -0.22
C GLY A 106 21.10 18.33 -0.02
N LEU A 107 19.99 17.62 0.20
CA LEU A 107 18.63 18.17 0.35
C LEU A 107 17.95 17.53 1.58
N PRO A 108 16.96 18.21 2.18
CA PRO A 108 16.10 17.60 3.21
C PRO A 108 15.44 16.32 2.72
N VAL A 109 15.40 15.28 3.57
CA VAL A 109 14.81 13.98 3.23
C VAL A 109 13.79 13.54 4.28
N VAL A 110 12.65 13.01 3.81
CA VAL A 110 11.70 12.25 4.63
C VAL A 110 11.67 10.82 4.13
N VAL A 111 11.79 9.87 5.06
CA VAL A 111 11.77 8.43 4.74
C VAL A 111 10.58 7.78 5.42
N VAL A 112 9.82 6.98 4.67
CA VAL A 112 8.63 6.27 5.16
C VAL A 112 8.58 4.85 4.61
N ASN A 113 7.72 4.03 5.21
CA ASN A 113 7.40 2.74 4.61
C ASN A 113 6.66 2.91 3.27
N ASP A 114 6.91 2.03 2.29
CA ASP A 114 6.32 2.07 0.94
C ASP A 114 4.79 1.98 0.93
N ALA A 115 4.19 1.12 1.78
CA ALA A 115 2.74 1.03 1.89
C ALA A 115 2.13 2.30 2.51
N ASN A 116 2.81 2.90 3.47
CA ASN A 116 2.41 4.18 4.06
C ASN A 116 2.50 5.31 3.02
N ALA A 117 3.56 5.33 2.22
CA ALA A 117 3.67 6.27 1.10
C ALA A 117 2.50 6.10 0.12
N ALA A 118 2.22 4.87 -0.31
CA ALA A 118 1.11 4.61 -1.22
C ALA A 118 -0.24 5.04 -0.63
N ALA A 119 -0.47 4.78 0.66
CA ALA A 119 -1.68 5.21 1.35
C ALA A 119 -1.84 6.74 1.38
N MET A 120 -0.77 7.47 1.69
CA MET A 120 -0.78 8.93 1.68
C MET A 120 -1.00 9.49 0.27
N GLY A 121 -0.41 8.88 -0.75
CA GLY A 121 -0.65 9.25 -2.15
C GLY A 121 -2.11 9.11 -2.54
N GLU A 122 -2.71 7.97 -2.23
CA GLU A 122 -4.13 7.70 -2.50
C GLU A 122 -5.07 8.60 -1.69
N ALA A 123 -4.71 8.95 -0.44
CA ALA A 123 -5.47 9.90 0.37
C ALA A 123 -5.41 11.31 -0.23
N TRP A 124 -4.25 11.74 -0.72
CA TRP A 124 -4.04 13.09 -1.24
C TRP A 124 -4.59 13.30 -2.64
N LYS A 125 -4.23 12.44 -3.60
CA LYS A 125 -4.54 12.62 -5.04
C LYS A 125 -5.33 11.46 -5.65
N GLY A 126 -5.60 10.42 -4.88
CA GLY A 126 -6.24 9.19 -5.35
C GLY A 126 -7.66 8.96 -4.83
N GLY A 127 -7.98 7.72 -4.51
CA GLY A 127 -9.30 7.27 -4.10
C GLY A 127 -9.82 7.89 -2.80
N GLY A 128 -8.92 8.41 -1.94
CA GLY A 128 -9.23 9.11 -0.70
C GLY A 128 -9.33 10.64 -0.83
N ARG A 129 -9.12 11.19 -2.02
CA ARG A 129 -9.04 12.64 -2.24
C ARG A 129 -10.24 13.38 -1.66
N GLY A 130 -9.95 14.46 -0.91
CA GLY A 130 -10.97 15.31 -0.28
C GLY A 130 -11.46 14.78 1.07
N SER A 131 -10.80 13.77 1.64
CA SER A 131 -11.05 13.25 2.97
C SER A 131 -9.82 13.44 3.85
N GLU A 132 -10.02 13.77 5.11
CA GLU A 132 -8.96 13.90 6.10
C GLU A 132 -8.78 12.61 6.93
N ASN A 133 -9.85 11.80 7.02
CA ASN A 133 -9.84 10.54 7.75
C ASN A 133 -10.02 9.38 6.76
N VAL A 134 -8.92 8.67 6.49
CA VAL A 134 -8.86 7.62 5.46
C VAL A 134 -8.28 6.34 6.03
N VAL A 135 -8.92 5.23 5.75
CA VAL A 135 -8.34 3.90 5.91
C VAL A 135 -7.95 3.39 4.54
N PHE A 136 -6.68 3.09 4.35
CA PHE A 136 -6.18 2.45 3.15
C PHE A 136 -5.90 0.98 3.41
N ILE A 137 -6.37 0.09 2.54
CA ILE A 137 -6.12 -1.36 2.64
C ILE A 137 -5.61 -1.84 1.28
N THR A 138 -4.42 -2.42 1.25
CA THR A 138 -3.86 -2.99 0.03
C THR A 138 -3.92 -4.51 0.08
N LEU A 139 -4.56 -5.11 -0.92
CA LEU A 139 -4.76 -6.55 -1.08
C LEU A 139 -3.82 -7.08 -2.18
N GLY A 140 -2.64 -7.50 -1.77
CA GLY A 140 -1.61 -8.10 -2.62
C GLY A 140 -1.39 -9.58 -2.28
N THR A 141 -0.15 -10.05 -2.34
CA THR A 141 0.26 -11.38 -1.83
C THR A 141 -0.08 -11.53 -0.35
N GLY A 142 0.08 -10.46 0.43
CA GLY A 142 -0.42 -10.28 1.78
C GLY A 142 -1.48 -9.18 1.83
N VAL A 143 -1.71 -8.66 3.04
CA VAL A 143 -2.56 -7.48 3.29
C VAL A 143 -1.75 -6.46 4.06
N GLY A 144 -1.61 -5.28 3.50
CA GLY A 144 -1.08 -4.10 4.17
C GLY A 144 -2.18 -3.07 4.40
N GLY A 145 -1.86 -2.03 5.14
CA GLY A 145 -2.78 -0.93 5.31
C GLY A 145 -2.17 0.26 6.03
N ALA A 146 -2.94 1.32 6.10
CA ALA A 146 -2.57 2.53 6.82
C ALA A 146 -3.83 3.26 7.31
N VAL A 147 -3.67 4.03 8.35
CA VAL A 147 -4.67 4.95 8.87
C VAL A 147 -4.15 6.37 8.71
N ILE A 148 -4.98 7.22 8.14
CA ILE A 148 -4.75 8.67 8.08
C ILE A 148 -5.87 9.30 8.91
N SER A 149 -5.50 10.12 9.88
CA SER A 149 -6.43 10.85 10.75
C SER A 149 -6.05 12.32 10.74
N ASP A 150 -7.05 13.19 10.53
CA ASP A 150 -6.87 14.64 10.39
C ASP A 150 -5.78 14.99 9.35
N GLY A 151 -5.79 14.27 8.22
CA GLY A 151 -4.83 14.42 7.13
C GLY A 151 -3.42 13.91 7.42
N ARG A 152 -3.16 13.31 8.59
CA ARG A 152 -1.84 12.85 9.03
C ARG A 152 -1.77 11.33 9.13
N MET A 153 -0.64 10.78 8.69
CA MET A 153 -0.35 9.36 8.81
C MET A 153 -0.23 8.94 10.28
N VAL A 154 -0.98 7.93 10.69
CA VAL A 154 -0.83 7.29 12.00
C VAL A 154 0.26 6.23 11.91
N ALA A 155 1.47 6.56 12.36
CA ALA A 155 2.59 5.61 12.35
C ALA A 155 2.55 4.61 13.53
N GLY A 156 2.00 5.03 14.68
CA GLY A 156 2.04 4.25 15.92
C GLY A 156 3.42 4.30 16.60
N ALA A 157 3.46 3.85 17.85
CA ALA A 157 4.68 3.91 18.68
C ALA A 157 5.84 3.04 18.15
N ASN A 158 5.52 1.98 17.40
CA ASN A 158 6.49 1.02 16.87
C ASN A 158 6.48 0.95 15.33
N GLY A 159 5.84 1.90 14.65
CA GLY A 159 5.67 1.87 13.20
C GLY A 159 4.75 0.76 12.69
N ALA A 160 3.88 0.20 13.55
CA ALA A 160 3.04 -0.96 13.23
C ALA A 160 1.54 -0.62 13.12
N ALA A 161 1.18 0.66 13.13
CA ALA A 161 -0.20 1.06 12.86
C ALA A 161 -0.57 0.71 11.42
N GLY A 162 -1.78 0.21 11.21
CA GLY A 162 -2.23 -0.19 9.87
C GLY A 162 -1.87 -1.62 9.45
N GLU A 163 -1.18 -2.39 10.27
CA GLU A 163 -0.85 -3.80 10.01
C GLU A 163 -2.11 -4.71 10.10
N PHE A 164 -3.18 -4.33 9.40
CA PHE A 164 -4.49 -5.00 9.42
C PHE A 164 -4.42 -6.45 8.98
N GLY A 165 -3.51 -6.77 8.07
CA GLY A 165 -3.30 -8.13 7.57
C GLY A 165 -2.96 -9.12 8.67
N HIS A 166 -2.47 -8.63 9.81
CA HIS A 166 -2.08 -9.43 10.96
C HIS A 166 -3.09 -9.41 12.12
N MET A 167 -4.24 -8.76 11.97
CA MET A 167 -5.35 -8.91 12.92
C MET A 167 -5.85 -10.37 12.89
N THR A 168 -6.05 -10.95 14.06
CA THR A 168 -6.61 -12.30 14.18
C THR A 168 -8.15 -12.23 14.12
N ILE A 169 -8.72 -12.73 13.04
CA ILE A 169 -10.19 -12.78 12.82
C ILE A 169 -10.76 -14.19 13.02
N ASN A 170 -9.92 -15.23 13.00
CA ASN A 170 -10.33 -16.60 13.28
C ASN A 170 -9.34 -17.30 14.25
N PRO A 171 -9.57 -17.27 15.56
CA PRO A 171 -8.70 -17.94 16.53
C PRO A 171 -8.62 -19.47 16.37
N ALA A 172 -9.60 -20.08 15.67
CA ALA A 172 -9.67 -21.53 15.44
C ALA A 172 -8.89 -21.98 14.18
N GLU A 173 -8.25 -21.06 13.44
CA GLU A 173 -7.46 -21.41 12.26
C GLU A 173 -6.28 -22.34 12.66
N THR A 174 -6.09 -23.40 11.91
CA THR A 174 -5.03 -24.40 12.17
C THR A 174 -3.76 -24.13 11.39
N GLU A 175 -3.83 -23.46 10.25
CA GLU A 175 -2.67 -23.13 9.43
C GLU A 175 -1.95 -21.88 9.96
N THR A 176 -0.62 -21.93 9.92
CA THR A 176 0.22 -20.83 10.40
C THR A 176 0.36 -19.74 9.34
N CYS A 177 0.12 -18.50 9.71
CA CYS A 177 0.43 -17.31 8.92
C CYS A 177 1.96 -17.09 8.82
N ALA A 178 2.42 -16.43 7.77
CA ALA A 178 3.85 -16.09 7.61
C ALA A 178 4.45 -15.29 8.80
N CYS A 179 3.60 -14.59 9.58
CA CYS A 179 4.03 -13.91 10.81
C CYS A 179 4.19 -14.84 12.03
N GLY A 180 3.99 -16.15 11.88
CA GLY A 180 4.05 -17.15 12.95
C GLY A 180 2.76 -17.32 13.76
N ARG A 181 1.76 -16.43 13.62
CA ARG A 181 0.45 -16.53 14.26
C ARG A 181 -0.55 -17.29 13.38
N ARG A 182 -1.79 -17.42 13.83
CA ARG A 182 -2.87 -18.10 13.13
C ARG A 182 -4.10 -17.21 13.05
N GLY A 183 -4.93 -17.42 12.00
CA GLY A 183 -6.19 -16.73 11.83
C GLY A 183 -6.06 -15.26 11.45
N CYS A 184 -4.91 -14.86 10.91
CA CYS A 184 -4.67 -13.49 10.44
C CYS A 184 -5.55 -13.16 9.22
N VAL A 185 -6.03 -11.91 9.12
CA VAL A 185 -6.80 -11.38 7.99
C VAL A 185 -6.22 -11.78 6.64
N GLN A 186 -4.91 -11.65 6.45
CA GLN A 186 -4.28 -11.97 5.17
C GLN A 186 -4.44 -13.43 4.73
N GLN A 187 -4.70 -14.36 5.64
CA GLN A 187 -4.98 -15.75 5.28
C GLN A 187 -6.35 -15.93 4.60
N TYR A 188 -7.19 -14.91 4.64
CA TYR A 188 -8.58 -14.93 4.11
C TYR A 188 -8.77 -14.01 2.90
N VAL A 189 -8.22 -12.79 2.93
CA VAL A 189 -8.56 -11.74 1.96
C VAL A 189 -7.41 -11.32 1.04
N SER A 190 -6.18 -11.81 1.28
CA SER A 190 -5.07 -11.58 0.34
C SER A 190 -5.21 -12.45 -0.91
N ALA A 191 -4.43 -12.17 -1.96
CA ALA A 191 -4.41 -13.00 -3.14
C ALA A 191 -4.03 -14.46 -2.82
N SER A 192 -3.03 -14.69 -1.96
CA SER A 192 -2.67 -16.03 -1.51
C SER A 192 -3.74 -16.67 -0.62
N GLY A 193 -4.37 -15.87 0.23
CA GLY A 193 -5.45 -16.31 1.12
C GLY A 193 -6.67 -16.76 0.37
N ILE A 194 -7.17 -15.98 -0.60
CA ILE A 194 -8.33 -16.33 -1.43
C ILE A 194 -8.07 -17.61 -2.22
N ALA A 195 -6.88 -17.73 -2.86
CA ALA A 195 -6.54 -18.95 -3.58
C ALA A 195 -6.41 -20.18 -2.64
N ARG A 196 -5.95 -19.99 -1.39
CA ARG A 196 -5.92 -21.02 -0.37
C ARG A 196 -7.34 -21.47 0.02
N LEU A 197 -8.22 -20.52 0.32
CA LEU A 197 -9.62 -20.81 0.66
C LEU A 197 -10.34 -21.54 -0.48
N ALA A 198 -10.08 -21.15 -1.73
CA ALA A 198 -10.64 -21.81 -2.89
C ALA A 198 -10.19 -23.26 -3.00
N ARG A 199 -8.90 -23.53 -2.82
CA ARG A 199 -8.40 -24.93 -2.80
C ARG A 199 -9.04 -25.76 -1.68
N LYS A 200 -9.17 -25.20 -0.48
CA LYS A 200 -9.78 -25.87 0.65
C LYS A 200 -11.26 -26.18 0.38
N TYR A 201 -12.01 -25.18 -0.09
CA TYR A 201 -13.43 -25.34 -0.43
C TYR A 201 -13.65 -26.45 -1.45
N LEU A 202 -12.89 -26.44 -2.55
CA LEU A 202 -13.00 -27.47 -3.60
C LEU A 202 -12.57 -28.87 -3.16
N ALA A 203 -11.74 -28.99 -2.12
CA ALA A 203 -11.39 -30.28 -1.54
C ALA A 203 -12.48 -30.83 -0.62
N GLU A 204 -13.28 -29.97 0.01
CA GLU A 204 -14.33 -30.31 0.96
C GLU A 204 -15.71 -30.46 0.30
N HIS A 205 -15.89 -29.99 -0.95
CA HIS A 205 -17.17 -30.00 -1.67
C HIS A 205 -16.99 -30.62 -3.06
N GLU A 206 -17.99 -31.35 -3.55
CA GLU A 206 -17.94 -32.09 -4.82
C GLU A 206 -18.65 -31.36 -5.98
N GLU A 207 -19.24 -30.18 -5.73
CA GLU A 207 -19.96 -29.42 -6.76
C GLU A 207 -19.08 -29.09 -7.95
N GLU A 208 -19.68 -28.99 -9.13
CA GLU A 208 -18.97 -28.59 -10.35
C GLU A 208 -18.44 -27.18 -10.27
N SER A 209 -17.22 -26.97 -10.76
CA SER A 209 -16.61 -25.64 -10.84
C SER A 209 -15.59 -25.62 -11.96
N ALA A 210 -15.55 -24.50 -12.69
CA ALA A 210 -14.54 -24.23 -13.70
C ALA A 210 -13.11 -24.24 -13.11
N LEU A 211 -12.97 -23.93 -11.82
CA LEU A 211 -11.68 -23.92 -11.12
C LEU A 211 -11.05 -25.33 -11.02
N ARG A 212 -11.84 -26.41 -11.10
CA ARG A 212 -11.31 -27.78 -11.04
C ARG A 212 -10.52 -28.17 -12.28
N SER A 213 -10.75 -27.50 -13.40
CA SER A 213 -10.02 -27.73 -14.65
C SER A 213 -8.68 -26.97 -14.72
N VAL A 214 -8.40 -26.07 -13.74
CA VAL A 214 -7.19 -25.25 -13.70
C VAL A 214 -6.22 -25.81 -12.67
N GLU A 215 -5.07 -26.34 -13.09
CA GLU A 215 -4.10 -26.98 -12.19
C GLU A 215 -3.60 -26.05 -11.08
N LYS A 216 -3.33 -24.78 -11.41
CA LYS A 216 -2.84 -23.75 -10.49
C LYS A 216 -3.62 -22.46 -10.70
N PHE A 217 -4.85 -22.42 -10.22
CA PHE A 217 -5.63 -21.21 -10.31
C PHE A 217 -5.15 -20.14 -9.32
N THR A 218 -5.36 -18.91 -9.71
CA THR A 218 -5.06 -17.68 -8.96
C THR A 218 -6.33 -17.07 -8.42
N THR A 219 -6.19 -16.04 -7.60
CA THR A 219 -7.34 -15.23 -7.16
C THR A 219 -8.11 -14.60 -8.32
N LYS A 220 -7.41 -14.22 -9.41
CA LYS A 220 -8.08 -13.73 -10.61
C LYS A 220 -9.02 -14.76 -11.20
N ASP A 221 -8.60 -16.02 -11.27
CA ASP A 221 -9.43 -17.11 -11.80
C ASP A 221 -10.67 -17.33 -10.94
N VAL A 222 -10.57 -17.19 -9.60
CA VAL A 222 -11.73 -17.28 -8.68
C VAL A 222 -12.73 -16.16 -8.97
N PHE A 223 -12.29 -14.91 -9.12
CA PHE A 223 -13.18 -13.79 -9.47
C PHE A 223 -13.78 -13.95 -10.86
N ASP A 224 -13.01 -14.42 -11.84
CA ASP A 224 -13.50 -14.63 -13.21
C ASP A 224 -14.52 -15.75 -13.26
N ALA A 225 -14.31 -16.87 -12.56
CA ALA A 225 -15.27 -17.95 -12.43
C ALA A 225 -16.59 -17.46 -11.79
N ALA A 226 -16.50 -16.71 -10.70
CA ALA A 226 -17.65 -16.13 -10.02
C ALA A 226 -18.45 -15.19 -10.92
N LYS A 227 -17.76 -14.31 -11.69
CA LYS A 227 -18.41 -13.44 -12.70
C LYS A 227 -19.15 -14.22 -13.76
N ASN A 228 -18.70 -15.42 -14.10
CA ASN A 228 -19.34 -16.32 -15.05
C ASN A 228 -20.42 -17.23 -14.41
N GLY A 229 -20.79 -16.98 -13.16
CA GLY A 229 -21.90 -17.69 -12.48
C GLY A 229 -21.51 -19.02 -11.82
N ASP A 230 -20.21 -19.31 -11.66
CA ASP A 230 -19.72 -20.50 -10.95
C ASP A 230 -20.16 -20.46 -9.48
N SER A 231 -20.95 -21.46 -9.06
CA SER A 231 -21.56 -21.50 -7.72
C SER A 231 -20.51 -21.66 -6.62
N ALA A 232 -19.49 -22.52 -6.84
CA ALA A 232 -18.40 -22.73 -5.89
C ALA A 232 -17.57 -21.45 -5.72
N ALA A 233 -17.21 -20.80 -6.83
CA ALA A 233 -16.47 -19.54 -6.78
C ALA A 233 -17.25 -18.44 -6.04
N ASN A 234 -18.56 -18.34 -6.26
CA ASN A 234 -19.41 -17.41 -5.53
C ASN A 234 -19.46 -17.73 -4.03
N ALA A 235 -19.62 -19.01 -3.64
CA ALA A 235 -19.61 -19.42 -2.24
C ALA A 235 -18.26 -19.13 -1.55
N ILE A 236 -17.15 -19.32 -2.26
CA ILE A 236 -15.81 -18.96 -1.78
C ILE A 236 -15.72 -17.45 -1.53
N LEU A 237 -16.16 -16.63 -2.49
CA LEU A 237 -16.10 -15.17 -2.37
C LEU A 237 -17.03 -14.63 -1.29
N GLU A 238 -18.19 -15.24 -1.03
CA GLU A 238 -19.05 -14.84 0.12
C GLU A 238 -18.29 -14.96 1.45
N ASN A 239 -17.49 -16.01 1.65
CA ASN A 239 -16.64 -16.15 2.84
C ASN A 239 -15.52 -15.09 2.89
N VAL A 240 -14.94 -14.77 1.74
CA VAL A 240 -13.93 -13.71 1.62
C VAL A 240 -14.53 -12.34 1.96
N TYR A 241 -15.71 -12.04 1.42
CA TYR A 241 -16.42 -10.79 1.67
C TYR A 241 -16.84 -10.64 3.12
N ASP A 242 -17.26 -11.74 3.76
CA ASP A 242 -17.61 -11.75 5.18
C ASP A 242 -16.39 -11.44 6.06
N ALA A 243 -15.26 -12.13 5.83
CA ALA A 243 -14.01 -11.89 6.53
C ALA A 243 -13.49 -10.46 6.31
N PHE A 244 -13.60 -9.95 5.07
CA PHE A 244 -13.14 -8.60 4.73
C PHE A 244 -14.04 -7.53 5.34
N GLY A 245 -15.36 -7.70 5.25
CA GLY A 245 -16.32 -6.80 5.86
C GLY A 245 -16.20 -6.74 7.37
N TYR A 246 -16.01 -7.90 8.04
CA TYR A 246 -15.70 -7.94 9.47
C TYR A 246 -14.43 -7.15 9.81
N THR A 247 -13.36 -7.35 9.02
CA THR A 247 -12.10 -6.63 9.22
C THR A 247 -12.29 -5.11 9.09
N ILE A 248 -12.95 -4.66 8.02
CA ILE A 248 -13.20 -3.23 7.79
C ILE A 248 -14.04 -2.66 8.91
N SER A 249 -15.08 -3.35 9.38
CA SER A 249 -15.95 -2.87 10.46
C SER A 249 -15.17 -2.69 11.76
N ALA A 250 -14.27 -3.63 12.10
CA ALA A 250 -13.41 -3.53 13.28
C ALA A 250 -12.45 -2.33 13.18
N VAL A 251 -11.85 -2.12 12.01
CA VAL A 251 -10.98 -0.97 11.74
C VAL A 251 -11.75 0.35 11.81
N CYS A 252 -12.94 0.42 11.20
CA CYS A 252 -13.78 1.62 11.25
C CYS A 252 -14.23 1.96 12.68
N THR A 253 -14.47 0.96 13.53
CA THR A 253 -14.80 1.20 14.93
C THR A 253 -13.68 1.91 15.71
N VAL A 254 -12.41 1.73 15.29
CA VAL A 254 -11.24 2.33 15.93
C VAL A 254 -10.81 3.63 15.27
N ALA A 255 -10.85 3.69 13.94
CA ALA A 255 -10.29 4.79 13.14
C ALA A 255 -11.34 5.82 12.70
N ASP A 256 -12.63 5.48 12.72
CA ASP A 256 -13.78 6.30 12.28
C ASP A 256 -13.51 7.08 10.98
N PRO A 257 -13.20 6.39 9.85
CA PRO A 257 -12.81 7.04 8.63
C PRO A 257 -14.01 7.57 7.83
N GLU A 258 -13.80 8.59 7.01
CA GLU A 258 -14.75 9.05 6.00
C GLU A 258 -14.80 8.11 4.77
N VAL A 259 -13.68 7.44 4.50
CA VAL A 259 -13.52 6.57 3.34
C VAL A 259 -12.55 5.44 3.59
N VAL A 260 -12.90 4.26 3.10
CA VAL A 260 -12.01 3.10 2.97
C VAL A 260 -11.55 3.02 1.53
N VAL A 261 -10.25 3.11 1.29
CA VAL A 261 -9.63 2.99 -0.04
C VAL A 261 -9.02 1.60 -0.18
N ILE A 262 -9.44 0.86 -1.19
CA ILE A 262 -9.01 -0.52 -1.44
C ILE A 262 -8.06 -0.56 -2.64
N GLY A 263 -6.82 -0.95 -2.41
CA GLY A 263 -5.76 -1.06 -3.41
C GLY A 263 -5.20 -2.48 -3.56
N GLY A 264 -4.08 -2.58 -4.28
CA GLY A 264 -3.36 -3.83 -4.51
C GLY A 264 -3.90 -4.67 -5.66
N GLY A 265 -3.27 -5.82 -5.90
CA GLY A 265 -3.58 -6.67 -7.06
C GLY A 265 -5.01 -7.22 -7.08
N VAL A 266 -5.59 -7.52 -5.91
CA VAL A 266 -6.97 -8.04 -5.80
C VAL A 266 -8.00 -6.95 -6.11
N SER A 267 -7.69 -5.68 -5.89
CA SER A 267 -8.60 -4.56 -6.21
C SER A 267 -8.96 -4.47 -7.71
N LYS A 268 -8.16 -5.12 -8.58
CA LYS A 268 -8.47 -5.27 -10.02
C LYS A 268 -9.77 -6.06 -10.29
N ALA A 269 -10.31 -6.75 -9.30
CA ALA A 269 -11.65 -7.35 -9.39
C ALA A 269 -12.76 -6.29 -9.51
N GLY A 270 -12.45 -5.04 -9.20
CA GLY A 270 -13.32 -3.88 -9.42
C GLY A 270 -14.52 -3.85 -8.47
N GLU A 271 -15.65 -3.43 -9.02
CA GLU A 271 -16.90 -3.23 -8.29
C GLU A 271 -17.35 -4.50 -7.54
N MET A 272 -17.11 -5.68 -8.11
CA MET A 272 -17.46 -6.94 -7.47
C MET A 272 -16.81 -7.11 -6.08
N LEU A 273 -15.55 -6.67 -5.94
CA LEU A 273 -14.86 -6.68 -4.65
C LEU A 273 -15.44 -5.63 -3.70
N VAL A 274 -15.70 -4.42 -4.19
CA VAL A 274 -16.21 -3.28 -3.40
C VAL A 274 -17.60 -3.61 -2.85
N GLU A 275 -18.52 -4.04 -3.72
CA GLU A 275 -19.89 -4.41 -3.34
C GLU A 275 -19.91 -5.58 -2.36
N GLY A 276 -19.08 -6.61 -2.62
CA GLY A 276 -18.95 -7.76 -1.72
C GLY A 276 -18.43 -7.35 -0.34
N ALA A 277 -17.37 -6.54 -0.30
CA ALA A 277 -16.80 -6.03 0.95
C ALA A 277 -17.81 -5.16 1.71
N LYS A 278 -18.56 -4.29 1.02
CA LYS A 278 -19.61 -3.45 1.61
C LYS A 278 -20.75 -4.28 2.17
N LYS A 279 -21.20 -5.31 1.42
CA LYS A 279 -22.22 -6.27 1.90
C LYS A 279 -21.78 -6.97 3.19
N GLY A 280 -20.54 -7.45 3.25
CA GLY A 280 -19.96 -8.04 4.45
C GLY A 280 -19.85 -7.01 5.59
N PHE A 281 -19.37 -5.82 5.33
CA PHE A 281 -19.22 -4.72 6.29
C PHE A 281 -20.53 -4.35 6.98
N LEU A 282 -21.62 -4.24 6.24
CA LEU A 282 -22.94 -3.87 6.77
C LEU A 282 -23.52 -4.88 7.78
N LYS A 283 -22.98 -6.10 7.85
CA LYS A 283 -23.36 -7.09 8.86
C LYS A 283 -22.79 -6.78 10.25
N TYR A 284 -21.67 -6.08 10.31
CA TYR A 284 -20.86 -5.93 11.53
C TYR A 284 -20.64 -4.48 11.96
N VAL A 285 -20.90 -3.54 11.07
CA VAL A 285 -20.59 -2.13 11.31
C VAL A 285 -21.36 -1.55 12.48
N PHE A 286 -20.67 -0.78 13.31
CA PHE A 286 -21.30 0.07 14.31
C PHE A 286 -22.06 1.21 13.61
N TYR A 287 -23.31 1.48 14.02
CA TYR A 287 -24.26 2.30 13.29
C TYR A 287 -23.77 3.70 12.86
N PRO A 288 -22.89 4.44 13.60
CA PRO A 288 -22.42 5.74 13.13
C PRO A 288 -21.56 5.68 11.87
N SER A 289 -20.88 4.55 11.64
CA SER A 289 -19.97 4.37 10.49
C SER A 289 -20.64 3.69 9.28
N THR A 290 -21.99 3.60 9.26
CA THR A 290 -22.73 2.91 8.17
C THR A 290 -22.54 3.57 6.81
N ASP A 291 -22.35 4.89 6.78
CA ASP A 291 -22.24 5.70 5.57
C ASP A 291 -20.79 5.89 5.08
N VAL A 292 -19.82 5.16 5.66
CA VAL A 292 -18.43 5.16 5.22
C VAL A 292 -18.36 4.83 3.72
N ARG A 293 -17.64 5.66 2.97
CA ARG A 293 -17.45 5.45 1.53
C ARG A 293 -16.43 4.35 1.26
N PHE A 294 -16.64 3.60 0.19
CA PHE A 294 -15.71 2.58 -0.29
C PHE A 294 -15.24 2.97 -1.68
N ASN A 295 -13.95 3.21 -1.84
CA ASN A 295 -13.34 3.59 -3.10
C ASN A 295 -12.20 2.64 -3.48
N LEU A 296 -11.97 2.48 -4.78
CA LEU A 296 -10.77 1.83 -5.27
C LEU A 296 -9.61 2.83 -5.31
N ALA A 297 -8.39 2.32 -5.07
CA ALA A 297 -7.16 3.04 -5.36
C ALA A 297 -7.06 3.33 -6.86
N VAL A 298 -6.64 4.54 -7.23
CA VAL A 298 -6.61 4.98 -8.65
C VAL A 298 -5.23 5.38 -9.14
N LEU A 299 -4.28 5.67 -8.26
CA LEU A 299 -2.92 6.03 -8.65
C LEU A 299 -2.06 4.82 -9.06
N GLY A 300 -2.50 3.62 -8.69
CA GLY A 300 -1.81 2.39 -9.06
C GLY A 300 -0.35 2.40 -8.58
N ASN A 301 0.57 2.16 -9.53
CA ASN A 301 2.00 2.09 -9.23
C ASN A 301 2.65 3.47 -8.97
N ASP A 302 1.94 4.57 -9.14
CA ASP A 302 2.46 5.92 -8.88
C ASP A 302 2.12 6.39 -7.45
N ALA A 303 1.26 5.67 -6.72
CA ALA A 303 0.80 6.05 -5.39
C ALA A 303 1.98 6.34 -4.43
N GLY A 304 3.04 5.52 -4.48
CA GLY A 304 4.24 5.69 -3.66
C GLY A 304 4.90 7.06 -3.86
N ILE A 305 5.18 7.45 -5.10
CA ILE A 305 5.85 8.74 -5.39
C ILE A 305 4.98 9.95 -5.00
N TYR A 306 3.64 9.87 -5.18
CA TYR A 306 2.73 10.92 -4.70
C TYR A 306 2.73 11.05 -3.19
N GLY A 307 2.72 9.93 -2.47
CA GLY A 307 2.74 9.93 -1.01
C GLY A 307 4.07 10.42 -0.45
N CYS A 308 5.19 10.02 -1.06
CA CYS A 308 6.52 10.52 -0.72
C CYS A 308 6.60 12.05 -0.87
N CYS A 309 6.07 12.58 -2.00
CA CYS A 309 5.95 14.02 -2.21
C CYS A 309 5.14 14.70 -1.11
N LYS A 310 3.93 14.19 -0.80
CA LYS A 310 3.04 14.77 0.21
C LYS A 310 3.68 14.78 1.60
N LEU A 311 4.28 13.67 2.02
CA LEU A 311 4.90 13.55 3.34
C LEU A 311 6.10 14.49 3.51
N LEU A 312 6.88 14.73 2.45
CA LEU A 312 7.90 15.77 2.49
C LEU A 312 7.28 17.16 2.63
N LEU A 313 6.29 17.51 1.81
CA LEU A 313 5.61 18.81 1.90
C LEU A 313 5.04 19.05 3.29
N ASP A 314 4.43 18.04 3.91
CA ASP A 314 3.91 18.14 5.27
C ASP A 314 4.99 18.35 6.33
N SER A 315 6.21 17.88 6.09
CA SER A 315 7.34 18.07 7.00
C SER A 315 7.95 19.46 6.92
N LEU A 316 7.70 20.18 5.83
CA LEU A 316 8.22 21.52 5.57
C LEU A 316 7.24 22.63 5.98
N ALA A 317 5.96 22.28 6.21
CA ALA A 317 4.89 23.19 6.64
C ALA A 317 4.91 23.44 8.14
#